data_61d965e862aef4820a4645f1495db676
#
_entry.id   61d965e862aef4820a4645f1495db676
#
_cell.length_a   1.000
_cell.length_b   1.000
_cell.length_c   1.000
_cell.angle_alpha   90.00
_cell.angle_beta   90.00
_cell.angle_gamma   90.00
#
_symmetry.space_group_name_H-M   'P 1'
#
loop_
_entity.id
_entity.type
_entity.pdbx_description
1 polymer ?
#
loop_
_entity_poly.entity_id
_entity_poly.type
_entity_poly.pdbx_seq_one_letter_code
_entity_poly.pdbx_strand_id
1 'polypeptide(L)'
;MGIDFSKVYHQSSKDGSRGHFPILENSDNWPESWKIQEYKVYPRFPKIPLSDMPIQKLPANFFHLVSKRRSERDYGANQSLLIDEIAVLLRYSCGISERKVFPGRAQPSAGERFPIEMYIFVLVPGKNLPAGLYHYDVKSHRLDVLRQNVLTKEDIRRLFRFEWVEKASAVLVM
;
A
#
# COMPACT_ATOMS: atom_id res chain seq x y z
N MET A 1 33.07 15.88 12.63
CA MET A 1 32.04 15.36 13.56
C MET A 1 30.74 15.20 12.77
N GLY A 2 30.35 14.00 12.43
CA GLY A 2 29.12 13.76 11.67
C GLY A 2 27.89 13.85 12.59
N ILE A 3 26.82 14.48 12.11
CA ILE A 3 25.54 14.52 12.82
C ILE A 3 24.95 13.13 12.76
N ASP A 4 24.69 12.51 13.94
CA ASP A 4 23.99 11.25 14.03
C ASP A 4 22.48 11.51 13.92
N PHE A 5 21.95 11.43 12.71
CA PHE A 5 20.54 11.66 12.44
C PHE A 5 19.62 10.67 13.16
N SER A 6 20.08 9.47 13.50
CA SER A 6 19.27 8.51 14.24
C SER A 6 19.02 8.99 15.67
N LYS A 7 20.00 9.60 16.31
CA LYS A 7 19.87 10.22 17.65
C LYS A 7 18.96 11.45 17.62
N VAL A 8 19.11 12.29 16.59
CA VAL A 8 18.27 13.49 16.43
C VAL A 8 16.81 13.07 16.26
N TYR A 9 16.54 12.10 15.38
CA TYR A 9 15.19 11.57 15.19
C TYR A 9 14.63 10.96 16.47
N HIS A 10 15.42 10.14 17.14
CA HIS A 10 15.00 9.47 18.38
C HIS A 10 14.76 10.46 19.54
N GLN A 11 15.55 11.52 19.61
CA GLN A 11 15.33 12.58 20.60
C GLN A 11 14.08 13.42 20.30
N SER A 12 13.88 13.77 19.03
CA SER A 12 12.69 14.54 18.61
C SER A 12 11.39 13.73 18.71
N SER A 13 11.45 12.40 18.57
CA SER A 13 10.29 11.53 18.75
C SER A 13 9.94 11.27 20.22
N LYS A 14 10.90 11.53 21.13
CA LYS A 14 10.70 11.45 22.59
C LYS A 14 10.34 12.81 23.17
N ASP A 15 9.55 13.60 22.48
CA ASP A 15 9.10 14.86 23.04
C ASP A 15 8.33 14.60 24.34
N GLY A 16 9.08 14.65 25.45
CA GLY A 16 8.58 14.47 26.81
C GLY A 16 7.83 15.68 27.31
N SER A 17 7.72 16.73 26.52
CA SER A 17 6.82 17.82 26.81
C SER A 17 5.40 17.27 26.62
N ARG A 18 4.71 16.98 27.70
CA ARG A 18 3.26 16.84 27.72
C ARG A 18 2.63 18.20 27.39
N GLY A 19 3.13 18.83 26.34
CA GLY A 19 2.61 20.08 25.83
C GLY A 19 1.21 19.85 25.34
N HIS A 20 0.30 20.62 25.84
CA HIS A 20 -1.02 20.76 25.28
C HIS A 20 -0.86 21.32 23.85
N PHE A 21 -1.26 20.56 22.83
CA PHE A 21 -1.26 21.01 21.44
C PHE A 21 -2.70 21.26 20.97
N PRO A 22 -3.28 22.43 21.30
CA PRO A 22 -4.69 22.72 20.99
C PRO A 22 -5.02 22.57 19.50
N ILE A 23 -4.02 22.78 18.64
CA ILE A 23 -4.17 22.63 17.19
C ILE A 23 -4.43 21.18 16.77
N LEU A 24 -3.98 20.19 17.56
CA LEU A 24 -4.19 18.76 17.27
C LEU A 24 -5.50 18.24 17.83
N GLU A 25 -6.07 18.92 18.85
CA GLU A 25 -7.27 18.45 19.54
C GLU A 25 -8.56 18.80 18.80
N ASN A 26 -8.55 19.90 18.05
CA ASN A 26 -9.72 20.33 17.30
C ASN A 26 -9.34 20.54 15.83
N SER A 27 -9.90 19.72 14.94
CA SER A 27 -9.68 19.80 13.51
C SER A 27 -10.12 21.14 12.88
N ASP A 28 -11.02 21.87 13.52
CA ASP A 28 -11.43 23.20 13.05
C ASP A 28 -10.27 24.21 13.09
N ASN A 29 -9.32 24.01 14.01
CA ASN A 29 -8.13 24.83 14.17
C ASN A 29 -6.98 24.44 13.21
N TRP A 30 -7.16 23.39 12.41
CA TRP A 30 -6.14 22.95 11.47
C TRP A 30 -6.00 23.94 10.33
N PRO A 31 -4.77 24.19 9.84
CA PRO A 31 -4.58 24.90 8.59
C PRO A 31 -5.38 24.25 7.46
N GLU A 32 -5.91 25.03 6.53
CA GLU A 32 -6.69 24.48 5.41
C GLU A 32 -5.92 23.43 4.61
N SER A 33 -4.60 23.61 4.43
CA SER A 33 -3.73 22.62 3.80
C SER A 33 -3.69 21.28 4.55
N TRP A 34 -4.06 21.25 5.81
CA TRP A 34 -4.13 20.02 6.60
C TRP A 34 -5.47 19.31 6.50
N LYS A 35 -6.50 19.98 6.06
CA LYS A 35 -7.85 19.44 5.90
C LYS A 35 -8.02 18.76 4.52
N ILE A 36 -7.09 18.98 3.60
CA ILE A 36 -7.15 18.43 2.25
C ILE A 36 -6.36 17.11 2.21
N GLN A 37 -7.02 16.04 1.80
CA GLN A 37 -6.34 14.79 1.44
C GLN A 37 -5.77 14.92 0.02
N GLU A 38 -4.46 14.85 -0.08
CA GLU A 38 -3.79 14.79 -1.36
C GLU A 38 -3.67 13.33 -1.83
N TYR A 39 -3.97 13.11 -3.10
CA TYR A 39 -3.80 11.82 -3.75
C TYR A 39 -2.70 11.91 -4.78
N LYS A 40 -1.73 11.01 -4.70
CA LYS A 40 -0.68 10.92 -5.72
C LYS A 40 -1.30 10.42 -7.02
N VAL A 41 -1.01 11.11 -8.12
CA VAL A 41 -1.51 10.76 -9.45
C VAL A 41 -0.39 10.80 -10.47
N TYR A 42 -0.47 9.92 -11.47
CA TYR A 42 0.46 9.86 -12.59
C TYR A 42 -0.30 10.08 -13.92
N PRO A 43 -0.71 11.31 -14.25
CA PRO A 43 -1.65 11.59 -15.34
C PRO A 43 -1.16 11.15 -16.72
N ARG A 44 0.15 11.10 -16.94
CA ARG A 44 0.77 10.75 -18.23
C ARG A 44 0.94 9.24 -18.47
N PHE A 45 0.71 8.41 -17.45
CA PHE A 45 0.90 6.97 -17.57
C PHE A 45 -0.40 6.27 -17.96
N PRO A 46 -0.34 5.16 -18.73
CA PRO A 46 -1.50 4.32 -19.00
C PRO A 46 -2.18 3.84 -17.73
N LYS A 47 -3.47 3.58 -17.81
CA LYS A 47 -4.32 3.20 -16.68
C LYS A 47 -4.93 1.83 -16.90
N ILE A 48 -4.94 1.00 -15.87
CA ILE A 48 -5.68 -0.25 -15.83
C ILE A 48 -6.76 -0.09 -14.76
N PRO A 49 -8.06 -0.03 -15.15
CA PRO A 49 -9.15 0.02 -14.18
C PRO A 49 -9.21 -1.27 -13.39
N LEU A 50 -9.53 -1.17 -12.10
CA LEU A 50 -9.77 -2.30 -11.22
C LEU A 50 -11.28 -2.42 -10.99
N SER A 51 -11.77 -3.67 -10.90
CA SER A 51 -13.17 -3.92 -10.62
C SER A 51 -13.49 -3.72 -9.14
N ASP A 52 -14.64 -3.12 -8.84
CA ASP A 52 -15.22 -3.08 -7.50
C ASP A 52 -15.93 -4.42 -7.21
N MET A 53 -15.17 -5.51 -7.25
CA MET A 53 -15.72 -6.83 -6.92
C MET A 53 -16.12 -6.86 -5.45
N PRO A 54 -17.40 -7.17 -5.13
CA PRO A 54 -17.77 -7.41 -3.75
C PRO A 54 -16.98 -8.62 -3.24
N ILE A 55 -16.42 -8.53 -2.04
CA ILE A 55 -15.91 -9.73 -1.38
C ILE A 55 -17.07 -10.72 -1.33
N GLN A 56 -16.93 -11.83 -2.02
CA GLN A 56 -17.76 -12.98 -1.72
C GLN A 56 -17.64 -13.22 -0.22
N LYS A 57 -18.76 -13.26 0.49
CA LYS A 57 -18.76 -13.50 1.94
C LYS A 57 -17.98 -14.77 2.20
N LEU A 58 -16.70 -14.61 2.48
CA LEU A 58 -15.89 -15.73 2.95
C LEU A 58 -16.48 -16.13 4.29
N PRO A 59 -16.90 -17.39 4.49
CA PRO A 59 -17.50 -17.85 5.74
C PRO A 59 -16.41 -18.00 6.82
N ALA A 60 -15.49 -17.06 6.89
CA ALA A 60 -14.35 -17.15 7.77
C ALA A 60 -14.56 -16.24 8.97
N ASN A 61 -14.65 -16.85 10.14
CA ASN A 61 -14.59 -16.13 11.39
C ASN A 61 -13.21 -15.42 11.49
N PHE A 62 -13.21 -14.14 11.78
CA PHE A 62 -12.00 -13.30 11.95
C PHE A 62 -10.97 -13.97 12.89
N PHE A 63 -11.41 -14.47 14.05
CA PHE A 63 -10.52 -15.14 15.01
C PHE A 63 -9.89 -16.40 14.44
N HIS A 64 -10.60 -17.15 13.63
CA HIS A 64 -10.07 -18.33 12.96
C HIS A 64 -8.99 -17.95 11.93
N LEU A 65 -9.21 -16.88 11.14
CA LEU A 65 -8.21 -16.39 10.21
C LEU A 65 -6.95 -15.94 10.93
N VAL A 66 -7.09 -15.13 11.97
CA VAL A 66 -5.95 -14.62 12.75
C VAL A 66 -5.17 -15.76 13.40
N SER A 67 -5.87 -16.76 13.98
CA SER A 67 -5.21 -17.91 14.63
C SER A 67 -4.43 -18.80 13.64
N LYS A 68 -4.87 -18.89 12.40
CA LYS A 68 -4.20 -19.66 11.33
C LYS A 68 -3.16 -18.87 10.53
N ARG A 69 -3.16 -17.55 10.62
CA ARG A 69 -2.22 -16.74 9.87
C ARG A 69 -0.77 -17.15 10.17
N ARG A 70 -0.01 -17.41 9.14
CA ARG A 70 1.43 -17.69 9.20
C ARG A 70 2.15 -16.86 8.12
N SER A 71 3.44 -16.63 8.35
CA SER A 71 4.32 -16.10 7.30
C SER A 71 4.72 -17.26 6.41
N GLU A 72 4.14 -17.34 5.23
CA GLU A 72 4.46 -18.33 4.22
C GLU A 72 5.56 -17.80 3.31
N ARG A 73 6.51 -18.65 2.92
CA ARG A 73 7.63 -18.31 2.04
C ARG A 73 7.81 -19.32 0.92
N ASP A 74 7.00 -20.37 0.91
CA ASP A 74 6.95 -21.32 -0.18
C ASP A 74 5.76 -20.99 -1.07
N TYR A 75 6.04 -20.16 -2.07
CA TYR A 75 5.05 -19.76 -3.08
C TYR A 75 5.00 -20.80 -4.18
N GLY A 76 3.81 -21.14 -4.64
CA GLY A 76 3.64 -21.95 -5.84
C GLY A 76 4.34 -21.29 -7.03
N ALA A 77 5.30 -22.01 -7.64
CA ALA A 77 6.10 -21.45 -8.72
C ALA A 77 5.23 -21.01 -9.91
N ASN A 78 5.50 -19.80 -10.40
CA ASN A 78 4.91 -19.25 -11.64
C ASN A 78 3.37 -19.14 -11.66
N GLN A 79 2.72 -19.01 -10.53
CA GLN A 79 1.29 -18.69 -10.51
C GLN A 79 1.08 -17.21 -10.79
N SER A 80 0.33 -16.89 -11.85
CA SER A 80 -0.09 -15.52 -12.11
C SER A 80 -1.27 -15.14 -11.22
N LEU A 81 -1.26 -13.91 -10.73
CA LEU A 81 -2.41 -13.34 -10.03
C LEU A 81 -3.44 -12.83 -11.04
N LEU A 82 -4.70 -13.03 -10.73
CA LEU A 82 -5.78 -12.41 -11.48
C LEU A 82 -5.87 -10.92 -11.11
N ILE A 83 -6.22 -10.10 -12.06
CA ILE A 83 -6.40 -8.66 -11.82
C ILE A 83 -7.46 -8.39 -10.74
N ASP A 84 -8.50 -9.22 -10.68
CA ASP A 84 -9.55 -9.12 -9.67
C ASP A 84 -9.04 -9.46 -8.25
N GLU A 85 -8.09 -10.40 -8.13
CA GLU A 85 -7.44 -10.71 -6.84
C GLU A 85 -6.62 -9.53 -6.34
N ILE A 86 -5.87 -8.88 -7.25
CA ILE A 86 -5.15 -7.65 -6.95
C ILE A 86 -6.10 -6.51 -6.58
N ALA A 87 -7.21 -6.36 -7.31
CA ALA A 87 -8.22 -5.34 -7.02
C ALA A 87 -8.78 -5.48 -5.60
N VAL A 88 -9.19 -6.69 -5.23
CA VAL A 88 -9.71 -7.01 -3.89
C VAL A 88 -8.64 -6.75 -2.83
N LEU A 89 -7.42 -7.25 -3.04
CA LEU A 89 -6.31 -7.08 -2.09
C LEU A 89 -6.03 -5.59 -1.84
N LEU A 90 -5.92 -4.77 -2.88
CA LEU A 90 -5.65 -3.34 -2.77
C LEU A 90 -6.81 -2.57 -2.14
N ARG A 91 -8.04 -2.89 -2.54
CA ARG A 91 -9.23 -2.24 -1.99
C ARG A 91 -9.30 -2.38 -0.47
N TYR A 92 -9.09 -3.59 0.05
CA TYR A 92 -9.26 -3.90 1.46
C TYR A 92 -8.00 -3.70 2.31
N SER A 93 -6.82 -3.56 1.70
CA SER A 93 -5.59 -3.24 2.45
C SER A 93 -5.33 -1.75 2.56
N CYS A 94 -5.56 -0.97 1.50
CA CYS A 94 -5.21 0.45 1.44
C CYS A 94 -6.20 1.33 0.65
N GLY A 95 -7.31 0.74 0.17
CA GLY A 95 -8.36 1.47 -0.54
C GLY A 95 -9.16 2.41 0.36
N ILE A 96 -10.03 3.19 -0.27
CA ILE A 96 -10.95 4.08 0.45
C ILE A 96 -11.97 3.22 1.20
N SER A 97 -12.10 3.45 2.49
CA SER A 97 -13.09 2.82 3.35
C SER A 97 -14.34 3.70 3.44
N GLU A 98 -15.51 3.06 3.46
CA GLU A 98 -16.77 3.75 3.68
C GLU A 98 -16.85 4.24 5.14
N ARG A 99 -16.76 5.54 5.32
CA ARG A 99 -17.03 6.23 6.59
C ARG A 99 -18.11 7.28 6.37
N LYS A 100 -18.94 7.48 7.37
CA LYS A 100 -20.10 8.41 7.27
C LYS A 100 -19.72 9.89 7.17
N VAL A 101 -18.56 10.29 7.65
CA VAL A 101 -18.18 11.72 7.79
C VAL A 101 -17.04 12.11 6.86
N PHE A 102 -15.98 11.30 6.80
CA PHE A 102 -14.83 11.52 5.92
C PHE A 102 -14.40 10.19 5.28
N PRO A 103 -14.04 10.20 3.99
CA PRO A 103 -13.48 9.03 3.35
C PRO A 103 -12.12 8.72 3.99
N GLY A 104 -12.04 7.64 4.76
CA GLY A 104 -10.79 7.11 5.29
C GLY A 104 -10.16 6.11 4.33
N ARG A 105 -8.98 5.61 4.67
CA ARG A 105 -8.39 4.43 4.01
C ARG A 105 -8.43 3.23 4.94
N ALA A 106 -8.32 2.02 4.39
CA ALA A 106 -8.29 0.79 5.18
C ALA A 106 -7.07 0.74 6.11
N GLN A 107 -5.93 1.28 5.67
CA GLN A 107 -4.73 1.42 6.49
C GLN A 107 -4.83 2.61 7.45
N PRO A 108 -4.25 2.51 8.66
CA PRO A 108 -4.19 3.65 9.58
C PRO A 108 -3.17 4.69 9.10
N SER A 109 -3.41 5.95 9.46
CA SER A 109 -2.46 7.04 9.23
C SER A 109 -2.64 8.11 10.30
N ALA A 110 -1.54 8.62 10.83
CA ALA A 110 -1.56 9.74 11.76
C ALA A 110 -2.12 10.99 11.07
N GLY A 111 -3.15 11.61 11.65
CA GLY A 111 -3.83 12.77 11.08
C GLY A 111 -4.51 12.51 9.74
N GLU A 112 -4.80 11.25 9.41
CA GLU A 112 -5.44 10.83 8.15
C GLU A 112 -4.77 11.37 6.86
N ARG A 113 -3.44 11.57 6.92
CA ARG A 113 -2.65 12.14 5.82
C ARG A 113 -2.24 11.16 4.75
N PHE A 114 -2.13 9.87 5.10
CA PHE A 114 -1.79 8.76 4.21
C PHE A 114 -0.56 9.03 3.30
N PRO A 115 0.61 9.36 3.88
CA PRO A 115 1.81 9.67 3.10
C PRO A 115 2.42 8.46 2.40
N ILE A 116 2.00 7.25 2.80
CA ILE A 116 2.52 6.01 2.25
C ILE A 116 1.71 5.65 1.01
N GLU A 117 2.41 5.53 -0.11
CA GLU A 117 1.84 5.14 -1.39
C GLU A 117 2.11 3.66 -1.68
N MET A 118 1.17 2.99 -2.34
CA MET A 118 1.29 1.57 -2.66
C MET A 118 1.76 1.37 -4.10
N TYR A 119 2.85 0.62 -4.24
CA TYR A 119 3.38 0.17 -5.53
C TYR A 119 3.35 -1.34 -5.62
N ILE A 120 3.23 -1.85 -6.83
CA ILE A 120 3.15 -3.28 -7.11
C ILE A 120 4.15 -3.64 -8.18
N PHE A 121 5.08 -4.53 -7.85
CA PHE A 121 5.89 -5.23 -8.84
C PHE A 121 5.18 -6.53 -9.21
N VAL A 122 4.66 -6.62 -10.41
CA VAL A 122 4.13 -7.87 -10.96
C VAL A 122 5.28 -8.62 -11.60
N LEU A 123 5.65 -9.75 -11.01
CA LEU A 123 6.78 -10.57 -11.44
C LEU A 123 6.35 -11.65 -12.44
N VAL A 124 5.17 -12.23 -12.21
CA VAL A 124 4.58 -13.23 -13.09
C VAL A 124 3.39 -12.61 -13.81
N PRO A 125 3.44 -12.43 -15.14
CA PRO A 125 2.36 -11.81 -15.88
C PRO A 125 1.08 -12.64 -15.81
N GLY A 126 -0.04 -11.97 -15.65
CA GLY A 126 -1.38 -12.54 -15.69
C GLY A 126 -2.19 -12.04 -16.88
N LYS A 127 -3.37 -12.61 -17.06
CA LYS A 127 -4.33 -12.11 -18.04
C LYS A 127 -4.73 -10.68 -17.65
N ASN A 128 -4.56 -9.74 -18.57
CA ASN A 128 -4.83 -8.30 -18.37
C ASN A 128 -3.95 -7.60 -17.31
N LEU A 129 -2.90 -8.25 -16.84
CA LEU A 129 -1.94 -7.70 -15.89
C LEU A 129 -0.51 -8.10 -16.32
N PRO A 130 0.13 -7.35 -17.24
CA PRO A 130 1.50 -7.60 -17.66
C PRO A 130 2.49 -7.50 -16.50
N ALA A 131 3.66 -8.15 -16.64
CA ALA A 131 4.76 -7.94 -15.69
C ALA A 131 5.23 -6.47 -15.75
N GLY A 132 5.54 -5.90 -14.58
CA GLY A 132 5.93 -4.50 -14.52
C GLY A 132 5.79 -3.87 -13.15
N LEU A 133 5.99 -2.56 -13.11
CA LEU A 133 5.82 -1.71 -11.94
C LEU A 133 4.56 -0.87 -12.09
N TYR A 134 3.74 -0.88 -11.08
CA TYR A 134 2.48 -0.18 -11.02
C TYR A 134 2.38 0.65 -9.74
N HIS A 135 1.69 1.79 -9.82
CA HIS A 135 1.23 2.55 -8.67
C HIS A 135 -0.27 2.36 -8.50
N TYR A 136 -0.74 2.21 -7.28
CA TYR A 136 -2.16 2.13 -6.99
C TYR A 136 -2.76 3.52 -6.78
N ASP A 137 -3.50 4.02 -7.77
CA ASP A 137 -4.32 5.23 -7.61
C ASP A 137 -5.55 4.89 -6.76
N VAL A 138 -5.45 5.20 -5.49
CA VAL A 138 -6.48 4.88 -4.48
C VAL A 138 -7.80 5.58 -4.78
N LYS A 139 -7.75 6.84 -5.24
CA LYS A 139 -8.94 7.65 -5.50
C LYS A 139 -9.82 7.07 -6.59
N SER A 140 -9.19 6.58 -7.64
CA SER A 140 -9.89 6.09 -8.83
C SER A 140 -9.97 4.57 -8.91
N HIS A 141 -9.46 3.87 -7.88
CA HIS A 141 -9.35 2.40 -7.83
C HIS A 141 -8.82 1.80 -9.14
N ARG A 142 -7.58 2.17 -9.49
CA ARG A 142 -6.92 1.73 -10.72
C ARG A 142 -5.42 1.63 -10.54
N LEU A 143 -4.76 0.99 -11.50
CA LEU A 143 -3.30 0.92 -11.56
C LEU A 143 -2.77 1.93 -12.59
N ASP A 144 -1.83 2.76 -12.17
CA ASP A 144 -0.99 3.55 -13.07
C ASP A 144 0.18 2.69 -13.53
N VAL A 145 0.31 2.48 -14.81
CA VAL A 145 1.35 1.63 -15.40
C VAL A 145 2.64 2.43 -15.51
N LEU A 146 3.52 2.32 -14.51
CA LEU A 146 4.76 3.11 -14.49
C LEU A 146 5.84 2.53 -15.41
N ARG A 147 5.93 1.20 -15.45
CA ARG A 147 6.89 0.50 -16.29
C ARG A 147 6.37 -0.89 -16.63
N GLN A 148 6.39 -1.23 -17.90
CA GLN A 148 6.11 -2.59 -18.37
C GLN A 148 7.40 -3.25 -18.81
N ASN A 149 7.91 -4.18 -18.05
CA ASN A 149 8.93 -5.13 -18.47
C ASN A 149 9.05 -6.26 -17.46
N VAL A 150 9.50 -7.39 -17.94
CA VAL A 150 9.82 -8.54 -17.11
C VAL A 150 11.10 -8.24 -16.34
N LEU A 151 11.07 -8.28 -15.02
CA LEU A 151 12.26 -8.25 -14.19
C LEU A 151 12.97 -9.61 -14.32
N THR A 152 14.26 -9.58 -14.55
CA THR A 152 15.08 -10.79 -14.49
C THR A 152 15.25 -11.24 -13.03
N LYS A 153 15.62 -12.49 -12.81
CA LYS A 153 15.95 -12.97 -11.46
C LYS A 153 17.07 -12.15 -10.83
N GLU A 154 18.01 -11.68 -11.62
CA GLU A 154 19.09 -10.83 -11.13
C GLU A 154 18.57 -9.45 -10.68
N ASP A 155 17.63 -8.85 -11.42
CA ASP A 155 16.99 -7.60 -11.01
C ASP A 155 16.24 -7.79 -9.67
N ILE A 156 15.52 -8.93 -9.53
CA ILE A 156 14.81 -9.26 -8.29
C ILE A 156 15.79 -9.39 -7.12
N ARG A 157 16.93 -10.08 -7.30
CA ARG A 157 17.97 -10.22 -6.28
C ARG A 157 18.61 -8.90 -5.88
N ARG A 158 18.76 -7.98 -6.83
CA ARG A 158 19.27 -6.63 -6.56
C ARG A 158 18.27 -5.75 -5.81
N LEU A 159 16.98 -5.91 -6.10
CA LEU A 159 15.90 -5.12 -5.47
C LEU A 159 15.49 -5.67 -4.11
N PHE A 160 15.49 -6.99 -3.96
CA PHE A 160 14.97 -7.68 -2.77
C PHE A 160 16.05 -8.56 -2.15
N ARG A 161 16.27 -8.38 -0.85
CA ARG A 161 17.30 -9.09 -0.10
C ARG A 161 17.08 -10.62 0.01
N PHE A 162 15.85 -11.08 -0.16
CA PHE A 162 15.45 -12.45 0.13
C PHE A 162 15.20 -13.25 -1.16
N GLU A 163 15.89 -14.37 -1.31
CA GLU A 163 15.79 -15.24 -2.49
C GLU A 163 14.38 -15.80 -2.73
N TRP A 164 13.60 -16.04 -1.66
CA TRP A 164 12.23 -16.54 -1.82
C TRP A 164 11.31 -15.59 -2.58
N VAL A 165 11.65 -14.30 -2.69
CA VAL A 165 10.88 -13.32 -3.47
C VAL A 165 10.89 -13.68 -4.96
N GLU A 166 11.90 -14.39 -5.45
CA GLU A 166 11.97 -14.83 -6.85
C GLU A 166 10.82 -15.75 -7.27
N LYS A 167 10.17 -16.39 -6.31
CA LYS A 167 9.01 -17.27 -6.51
C LYS A 167 7.67 -16.57 -6.34
N ALA A 168 7.68 -15.31 -5.91
CA ALA A 168 6.45 -14.55 -5.71
C ALA A 168 5.83 -14.15 -7.05
N SER A 169 4.52 -14.11 -7.12
CA SER A 169 3.78 -13.63 -8.29
C SER A 169 3.81 -12.12 -8.40
N ALA A 170 3.78 -11.44 -7.27
CA ALA A 170 3.92 -9.99 -7.16
C ALA A 170 4.50 -9.59 -5.80
N VAL A 171 5.03 -8.38 -5.72
CA VAL A 171 5.53 -7.77 -4.49
C VAL A 171 4.87 -6.42 -4.30
N LEU A 172 4.24 -6.22 -3.15
CA LEU A 172 3.69 -4.93 -2.75
C LEU A 172 4.75 -4.16 -1.98
N VAL A 173 4.96 -2.90 -2.34
CA VAL A 173 5.96 -2.00 -1.74
C VAL A 173 5.27 -0.71 -1.31
N MET A 174 5.60 -0.27 -0.11
CA MET A 174 5.08 0.94 0.51
C MET A 174 6.19 1.96 0.75
#